data_14cdf45120b858089523b29462f7aa4b
#
_entry.id   14cdf45120b858089523b29462f7aa4b
#
_cell.length_a   1.000
_cell.length_b   1.000
_cell.length_c   1.000
_cell.angle_alpha   90.00
_cell.angle_beta   90.00
_cell.angle_gamma   90.00
#
_symmetry.space_group_name_H-M   'P 1'
#
loop_
_entity.id
_entity.type
_entity.pdbx_description
1 polymer ?
#
loop_
_entity_poly.entity_id
_entity_poly.type
_entity_poly.pdbx_seq_one_letter_code
_entity_poly.pdbx_strand_id
1 'polypeptide(L)'
;MLIRDNAIDGGKGFDWGKVSTDYAKYRDIYPKEFYEKILDRGLCKDGQSILDIGTGTGVLPRNLYPYGGKWTGIDISAEQIEQAKKLSVGMDIDYETVATENINFPIESFDVVTACQCFWYFDHEKVMPKLCQMLKPGGKLLVLYMAWLPYEDYIAGKSEELVLKYSPVWSGAREKMHPIQIPDCYNLKFNVVANLIALNILSTSSFIFLSLFPTVLIILFSISFIALILLFTI
;
A
#
# COMPACT_ATOMS: atom_id res chain seq x y z
N MET A 1 11.70 -1.12 -9.02
CA MET A 1 11.68 -1.05 -10.51
C MET A 1 10.60 -0.06 -10.90
N LEU A 2 10.96 1.14 -11.37
CA LEU A 2 9.98 2.07 -11.90
C LEU A 2 9.37 1.45 -13.16
N ILE A 3 8.06 1.20 -13.14
CA ILE A 3 7.34 0.80 -14.34
C ILE A 3 7.40 1.98 -15.29
N ARG A 4 8.14 1.82 -16.39
CA ARG A 4 8.27 2.84 -17.44
C ARG A 4 7.73 2.23 -18.72
N ASP A 5 6.73 2.87 -19.28
CA ASP A 5 6.21 2.53 -20.59
C ASP A 5 6.32 3.78 -21.48
N ASN A 6 7.02 3.66 -22.63
CA ASN A 6 7.19 4.78 -23.56
C ASN A 6 5.86 5.28 -24.13
N ALA A 7 4.80 4.46 -24.09
CA ALA A 7 3.45 4.86 -24.48
C ALA A 7 2.75 5.71 -23.40
N ILE A 8 3.29 5.73 -22.18
CA ILE A 8 2.76 6.50 -21.05
C ILE A 8 3.78 7.58 -20.70
N ASP A 9 3.41 8.86 -20.82
CA ASP A 9 4.23 10.05 -20.49
C ASP A 9 5.66 10.02 -21.08
N GLY A 10 5.85 9.38 -22.26
CA GLY A 10 7.16 9.25 -22.89
C GLY A 10 8.16 8.45 -22.09
N GLY A 11 7.71 7.46 -21.32
CA GLY A 11 8.56 6.60 -20.49
C GLY A 11 9.04 7.25 -19.19
N LYS A 12 8.49 8.40 -18.80
CA LYS A 12 8.73 8.99 -17.49
C LYS A 12 8.08 8.13 -16.41
N GLY A 13 8.73 8.02 -15.25
CA GLY A 13 8.12 7.36 -14.09
C GLY A 13 6.87 8.11 -13.65
N PHE A 14 5.88 7.40 -13.12
CA PHE A 14 4.68 8.01 -12.58
C PHE A 14 5.05 8.93 -11.40
N ASP A 15 4.58 10.16 -11.44
CA ASP A 15 4.81 11.19 -10.43
C ASP A 15 3.63 11.23 -9.44
N TRP A 16 3.77 10.51 -8.33
CA TRP A 16 2.77 10.44 -7.27
C TRP A 16 2.56 11.79 -6.56
N GLY A 17 3.54 12.69 -6.62
CA GLY A 17 3.47 14.03 -6.03
C GLY A 17 2.37 14.88 -6.67
N LYS A 18 2.24 14.84 -8.00
CA LYS A 18 1.24 15.63 -8.74
C LYS A 18 -0.21 15.34 -8.35
N VAL A 19 -0.49 14.14 -7.86
CA VAL A 19 -1.85 13.71 -7.46
C VAL A 19 -2.00 13.64 -5.94
N SER A 20 -1.00 14.04 -5.16
CA SER A 20 -0.96 13.85 -3.72
C SER A 20 -2.16 14.43 -2.97
N THR A 21 -2.67 15.60 -3.37
CA THR A 21 -3.83 16.25 -2.75
C THR A 21 -5.12 15.47 -2.97
N ASP A 22 -5.38 15.05 -4.20
CA ASP A 22 -6.56 14.26 -4.53
C ASP A 22 -6.44 12.85 -3.95
N TYR A 23 -5.24 12.29 -4.00
CA TYR A 23 -4.93 11.01 -3.38
C TYR A 23 -5.21 11.05 -1.88
N ALA A 24 -4.74 12.08 -1.18
CA ALA A 24 -4.98 12.29 0.25
C ALA A 24 -6.48 12.35 0.59
N LYS A 25 -7.28 12.98 -0.28
CA LYS A 25 -8.71 13.17 -0.06
C LYS A 25 -9.54 11.91 -0.31
N TYR A 26 -9.15 11.09 -1.30
CA TYR A 26 -10.01 10.03 -1.82
C TYR A 26 -9.47 8.61 -1.64
N ARG A 27 -8.22 8.45 -1.17
CA ARG A 27 -7.55 7.15 -1.08
C ARG A 27 -7.60 6.50 0.32
N ASP A 28 -8.18 7.15 1.32
CA ASP A 28 -8.41 6.54 2.64
C ASP A 28 -9.64 5.62 2.59
N ILE A 29 -9.50 4.52 1.87
CA ILE A 29 -10.60 3.65 1.44
C ILE A 29 -10.56 2.25 2.05
N TYR A 30 -9.55 1.95 2.86
CA TYR A 30 -9.48 0.61 3.45
C TYR A 30 -10.60 0.43 4.49
N PRO A 31 -11.38 -0.65 4.41
CA PRO A 31 -12.43 -0.88 5.37
C PRO A 31 -11.86 -1.25 6.73
N LYS A 32 -12.69 -1.09 7.77
CA LYS A 32 -12.31 -1.36 9.16
C LYS A 32 -11.77 -2.78 9.36
N GLU A 33 -12.37 -3.75 8.70
CA GLU A 33 -11.98 -5.16 8.74
C GLU A 33 -10.56 -5.42 8.25
N PHE A 34 -10.06 -4.57 7.34
CA PHE A 34 -8.67 -4.64 6.89
C PHE A 34 -7.70 -4.35 8.03
N TYR A 35 -7.95 -3.30 8.81
CA TYR A 35 -7.13 -2.95 9.98
C TYR A 35 -7.30 -3.95 11.12
N GLU A 36 -8.52 -4.40 11.40
CA GLU A 36 -8.82 -5.42 12.40
C GLU A 36 -8.01 -6.70 12.15
N LYS A 37 -7.91 -7.14 10.92
CA LYS A 37 -7.11 -8.32 10.58
C LYS A 37 -5.61 -8.17 10.81
N ILE A 38 -5.07 -6.96 10.72
CA ILE A 38 -3.67 -6.68 11.10
C ILE A 38 -3.53 -6.80 12.63
N LEU A 39 -4.45 -6.18 13.36
CA LEU A 39 -4.46 -6.18 14.83
C LEU A 39 -4.69 -7.57 15.43
N ASP A 40 -5.57 -8.38 14.85
CA ASP A 40 -5.84 -9.77 15.27
C ASP A 40 -4.59 -10.66 15.18
N ARG A 41 -3.63 -10.29 14.31
CA ARG A 41 -2.32 -10.95 14.23
C ARG A 41 -1.32 -10.46 15.26
N GLY A 42 -1.74 -9.57 16.14
CA GLY A 42 -0.85 -9.00 17.15
C GLY A 42 0.14 -7.98 16.58
N LEU A 43 -0.18 -7.36 15.44
CA LEU A 43 0.71 -6.43 14.73
C LEU A 43 0.21 -4.99 14.84
N CYS A 44 1.14 -4.03 14.75
CA CYS A 44 0.87 -2.60 14.67
C CYS A 44 0.09 -2.04 15.87
N LYS A 45 0.43 -2.49 17.08
CA LYS A 45 -0.24 -2.13 18.33
C LYS A 45 0.74 -1.66 19.41
N ASP A 46 0.20 -1.33 20.57
CA ASP A 46 0.94 -0.84 21.72
C ASP A 46 2.20 -1.68 22.04
N GLY A 47 3.27 -0.98 22.39
CA GLY A 47 4.58 -1.54 22.68
C GLY A 47 5.42 -1.89 21.43
N GLN A 48 4.89 -1.72 20.20
CA GLN A 48 5.63 -2.02 18.98
C GLN A 48 6.14 -0.73 18.31
N SER A 49 7.37 -0.80 17.77
CA SER A 49 7.93 0.19 16.84
C SER A 49 7.69 -0.28 15.41
N ILE A 50 7.05 0.56 14.60
CA ILE A 50 6.60 0.20 13.26
C ILE A 50 7.23 1.16 12.23
N LEU A 51 7.78 0.60 11.16
CA LEU A 51 8.22 1.34 9.97
C LEU A 51 7.28 1.05 8.81
N ASP A 52 6.63 2.10 8.27
CA ASP A 52 5.80 2.00 7.08
C ASP A 52 6.56 2.52 5.86
N ILE A 53 6.98 1.62 4.98
CA ILE A 53 7.76 1.95 3.77
C ILE A 53 6.84 2.20 2.58
N GLY A 54 7.05 3.32 1.86
CA GLY A 54 6.14 3.80 0.84
C GLY A 54 4.80 4.23 1.44
N THR A 55 4.88 4.98 2.57
CA THR A 55 3.71 5.35 3.39
C THR A 55 2.68 6.23 2.67
N GLY A 56 3.08 6.88 1.58
CA GLY A 56 2.24 7.80 0.84
C GLY A 56 1.72 8.93 1.73
N THR A 57 0.40 9.08 1.77
CA THR A 57 -0.26 10.07 2.64
C THR A 57 -0.46 9.60 4.09
N GLY A 58 0.22 8.53 4.52
CA GLY A 58 0.16 8.01 5.87
C GLY A 58 -1.14 7.29 6.22
N VAL A 59 -1.79 6.67 5.24
CA VAL A 59 -3.10 6.01 5.45
C VAL A 59 -3.00 4.92 6.52
N LEU A 60 -2.02 4.04 6.41
CA LEU A 60 -1.86 2.92 7.34
C LEU A 60 -1.47 3.40 8.75
N PRO A 61 -0.42 4.23 8.92
CA PRO A 61 -0.05 4.76 10.24
C PRO A 61 -1.20 5.50 10.92
N ARG A 62 -1.90 6.41 10.22
CA ARG A 62 -2.99 7.21 10.80
C ARG A 62 -4.16 6.36 11.31
N ASN A 63 -4.57 5.36 10.53
CA ASN A 63 -5.71 4.51 10.90
C ASN A 63 -5.36 3.51 12.02
N LEU A 64 -4.08 3.12 12.14
CA LEU A 64 -3.61 2.22 13.20
C LEU A 64 -3.02 2.96 14.42
N TYR A 65 -2.81 4.27 14.34
CA TYR A 65 -2.31 5.09 15.44
C TYR A 65 -3.08 4.92 16.76
N PRO A 66 -4.44 4.86 16.76
CA PRO A 66 -5.21 4.71 18.01
C PRO A 66 -4.91 3.43 18.79
N TYR A 67 -4.22 2.47 18.20
CA TYR A 67 -3.87 1.19 18.84
C TYR A 67 -2.49 1.20 19.51
N GLY A 68 -1.84 2.38 19.61
CA GLY A 68 -0.71 2.63 20.50
C GLY A 68 0.67 2.24 19.95
N GLY A 69 0.79 1.79 18.71
CA GLY A 69 2.08 1.55 18.08
C GLY A 69 2.86 2.85 17.84
N LYS A 70 4.19 2.81 17.94
CA LYS A 70 5.07 3.93 17.60
C LYS A 70 5.43 3.87 16.11
N TRP A 71 5.00 4.88 15.35
CA TRP A 71 5.06 4.87 13.90
C TRP A 71 6.14 5.77 13.32
N THR A 72 6.84 5.24 12.32
CA THR A 72 7.69 5.99 11.40
C THR A 72 7.23 5.67 9.99
N GLY A 73 6.82 6.67 9.21
CA GLY A 73 6.41 6.53 7.82
C GLY A 73 7.45 7.15 6.88
N ILE A 74 7.81 6.46 5.80
CA ILE A 74 8.74 6.98 4.80
C ILE A 74 8.15 6.89 3.39
N ASP A 75 8.45 7.88 2.58
CA ASP A 75 8.11 7.88 1.15
C ASP A 75 9.17 8.65 0.35
N ILE A 76 9.34 8.31 -0.91
CA ILE A 76 10.24 9.01 -1.82
C ILE A 76 9.68 10.38 -2.24
N SER A 77 8.34 10.56 -2.23
CA SER A 77 7.66 11.80 -2.61
C SER A 77 7.53 12.73 -1.41
N ALA A 78 8.16 13.91 -1.51
CA ALA A 78 8.03 14.96 -0.50
C ALA A 78 6.59 15.47 -0.39
N GLU A 79 5.85 15.53 -1.50
CA GLU A 79 4.46 15.98 -1.55
C GLU A 79 3.52 14.99 -0.84
N GLN A 80 3.77 13.70 -0.95
CA GLN A 80 3.03 12.67 -0.21
C GLN A 80 3.29 12.81 1.29
N ILE A 81 4.54 12.98 1.70
CA ILE A 81 4.92 13.18 3.10
C ILE A 81 4.31 14.48 3.67
N GLU A 82 4.27 15.56 2.87
CA GLU A 82 3.59 16.79 3.29
C GLU A 82 2.11 16.57 3.59
N GLN A 83 1.41 15.82 2.73
CA GLN A 83 0.01 15.45 2.99
C GLN A 83 -0.13 14.54 4.21
N ALA A 84 0.77 13.56 4.38
CA ALA A 84 0.79 12.70 5.55
C ALA A 84 0.87 13.51 6.85
N LYS A 85 1.81 14.46 6.92
CA LYS A 85 1.97 15.35 8.07
C LYS A 85 0.73 16.21 8.33
N LYS A 86 0.12 16.77 7.27
CA LYS A 86 -1.11 17.57 7.39
C LYS A 86 -2.27 16.75 7.95
N LEU A 87 -2.43 15.52 7.49
CA LEU A 87 -3.51 14.64 7.90
C LEU A 87 -3.29 14.01 9.28
N SER A 88 -2.05 14.03 9.79
CA SER A 88 -1.66 13.45 11.07
C SER A 88 -1.52 14.50 12.19
N VAL A 89 -2.08 15.69 12.01
CA VAL A 89 -2.01 16.74 13.06
C VAL A 89 -2.60 16.21 14.38
N GLY A 90 -1.83 16.28 15.46
CA GLY A 90 -2.20 15.73 16.76
C GLY A 90 -1.87 14.26 16.98
N MET A 91 -1.25 13.59 16.01
CA MET A 91 -0.71 12.24 16.13
C MET A 91 0.81 12.30 16.25
N ASP A 92 1.39 11.49 17.14
CA ASP A 92 2.86 11.33 17.28
C ASP A 92 3.36 10.28 16.28
N ILE A 93 3.45 10.69 15.02
CA ILE A 93 3.93 9.86 13.90
C ILE A 93 5.11 10.59 13.24
N ASP A 94 6.25 9.94 13.17
CA ASP A 94 7.42 10.46 12.48
C ASP A 94 7.27 10.21 10.97
N TYR A 95 7.53 11.25 10.15
CA TYR A 95 7.51 11.14 8.69
C TYR A 95 8.81 11.67 8.06
N GLU A 96 9.44 10.86 7.19
CA GLU A 96 10.68 11.20 6.51
C GLU A 96 10.56 11.02 5.00
N THR A 97 11.11 11.99 4.23
CA THR A 97 11.21 11.88 2.77
C THR A 97 12.51 11.18 2.41
N VAL A 98 12.42 9.89 2.10
CA VAL A 98 13.57 9.06 1.72
C VAL A 98 13.14 7.90 0.85
N ALA A 99 13.94 7.56 -0.16
CA ALA A 99 13.74 6.33 -0.92
C ALA A 99 14.04 5.11 -0.04
N THR A 100 13.21 4.08 -0.11
CA THR A 100 13.36 2.86 0.69
C THR A 100 14.74 2.20 0.50
N GLU A 101 15.33 2.30 -0.68
CA GLU A 101 16.68 1.84 -0.99
C GLU A 101 17.77 2.57 -0.19
N ASN A 102 17.50 3.79 0.28
CA ASN A 102 18.45 4.68 0.95
C ASN A 102 18.25 4.76 2.47
N ILE A 103 17.27 4.03 3.03
CA ILE A 103 17.05 4.05 4.49
C ILE A 103 18.26 3.58 5.27
N ASN A 104 18.42 4.17 6.45
CA ASN A 104 19.52 3.85 7.36
C ASN A 104 19.08 4.02 8.82
N PHE A 105 18.17 3.18 9.27
CA PHE A 105 17.76 3.13 10.67
C PHE A 105 18.70 2.19 11.47
N PRO A 106 18.72 2.31 12.81
CA PRO A 106 19.53 1.41 13.65
C PRO A 106 19.13 -0.06 13.47
N ILE A 107 20.10 -0.94 13.72
CA ILE A 107 19.87 -2.39 13.74
C ILE A 107 18.83 -2.72 14.83
N GLU A 108 17.95 -3.68 14.54
CA GLU A 108 16.94 -4.19 15.48
C GLU A 108 16.06 -3.09 16.12
N SER A 109 15.68 -2.08 15.32
CA SER A 109 14.90 -0.94 15.80
C SER A 109 13.39 -1.14 15.67
N PHE A 110 12.92 -2.02 14.77
CA PHE A 110 11.50 -2.19 14.49
C PHE A 110 10.98 -3.59 14.81
N ASP A 111 9.79 -3.64 15.38
CA ASP A 111 9.04 -4.89 15.61
C ASP A 111 8.30 -5.30 14.34
N VAL A 112 7.82 -4.30 13.56
CA VAL A 112 7.07 -4.52 12.34
C VAL A 112 7.55 -3.54 11.27
N VAL A 113 7.74 -4.03 10.05
CA VAL A 113 7.83 -3.21 8.84
C VAL A 113 6.59 -3.47 8.00
N THR A 114 5.93 -2.42 7.55
CA THR A 114 4.76 -2.52 6.67
C THR A 114 5.07 -1.97 5.30
N ALA A 115 4.50 -2.57 4.25
CA ALA A 115 4.55 -2.11 2.87
C ALA A 115 3.15 -2.31 2.26
N CYS A 116 2.38 -1.22 2.14
CA CYS A 116 1.01 -1.27 1.64
C CYS A 116 0.91 -0.70 0.24
N GLN A 117 0.57 -1.52 -0.76
CA GLN A 117 0.41 -1.14 -2.16
C GLN A 117 1.67 -0.55 -2.83
N CYS A 118 2.86 -0.87 -2.35
CA CYS A 118 4.10 -0.28 -2.84
C CYS A 118 5.25 -1.27 -3.03
N PHE A 119 5.15 -2.46 -2.45
CA PHE A 119 6.28 -3.37 -2.31
C PHE A 119 6.94 -3.77 -3.65
N TRP A 120 6.20 -3.86 -4.73
CA TRP A 120 6.70 -4.20 -6.07
C TRP A 120 7.47 -3.07 -6.77
N TYR A 121 7.47 -1.85 -6.21
CA TYR A 121 8.25 -0.73 -6.75
C TYR A 121 9.71 -0.73 -6.29
N PHE A 122 10.04 -1.47 -5.24
CA PHE A 122 11.35 -1.44 -4.60
C PHE A 122 12.38 -2.30 -5.32
N ASP A 123 13.65 -1.87 -5.25
CA ASP A 123 14.81 -2.70 -5.57
C ASP A 123 15.05 -3.66 -4.41
N HIS A 124 14.50 -4.86 -4.52
CA HIS A 124 14.51 -5.85 -3.46
C HIS A 124 15.93 -6.32 -3.08
N GLU A 125 16.87 -6.32 -4.02
CA GLU A 125 18.27 -6.68 -3.73
C GLU A 125 18.90 -5.70 -2.74
N LYS A 126 18.52 -4.43 -2.81
CA LYS A 126 19.00 -3.38 -1.90
C LYS A 126 18.19 -3.28 -0.63
N VAL A 127 16.87 -3.39 -0.74
CA VAL A 127 15.94 -3.14 0.37
C VAL A 127 15.95 -4.30 1.38
N MET A 128 15.89 -5.55 0.91
CA MET A 128 15.73 -6.69 1.81
C MET A 128 16.84 -6.86 2.85
N PRO A 129 18.15 -6.74 2.50
CA PRO A 129 19.21 -6.80 3.51
C PRO A 129 19.07 -5.74 4.60
N LYS A 130 18.61 -4.53 4.24
CA LYS A 130 18.39 -3.44 5.19
C LYS A 130 17.21 -3.74 6.12
N LEU A 131 16.08 -4.20 5.57
CA LEU A 131 14.94 -4.60 6.39
C LEU A 131 15.29 -5.72 7.37
N CYS A 132 16.07 -6.73 6.92
CA CYS A 132 16.57 -7.79 7.80
C CYS A 132 17.39 -7.27 8.97
N GLN A 133 18.22 -6.23 8.75
CA GLN A 133 19.04 -5.63 9.80
C GLN A 133 18.22 -4.76 10.77
N MET A 134 17.20 -4.05 10.26
CA MET A 134 16.40 -3.12 11.05
C MET A 134 15.32 -3.80 11.86
N LEU A 135 14.84 -4.96 11.43
CA LEU A 135 13.88 -5.75 12.19
C LEU A 135 14.56 -6.42 13.39
N LYS A 136 13.89 -6.36 14.54
CA LYS A 136 14.29 -7.07 15.74
C LYS A 136 14.21 -8.58 15.50
N PRO A 137 14.92 -9.40 16.30
CA PRO A 137 14.71 -10.85 16.30
C PRO A 137 13.25 -11.19 16.50
N GLY A 138 12.67 -11.99 15.58
CA GLY A 138 11.24 -12.29 15.56
C GLY A 138 10.35 -11.19 14.99
N GLY A 139 10.92 -10.07 14.54
CA GLY A 139 10.22 -8.99 13.86
C GLY A 139 9.52 -9.45 12.60
N LYS A 140 8.55 -8.67 12.12
CA LYS A 140 7.67 -9.05 11.02
C LYS A 140 7.73 -8.04 9.88
N LEU A 141 7.85 -8.55 8.64
CA LEU A 141 7.57 -7.78 7.44
C LEU A 141 6.15 -8.10 6.98
N LEU A 142 5.30 -7.08 6.95
CA LEU A 142 3.90 -7.17 6.54
C LEU A 142 3.72 -6.52 5.18
N VAL A 143 3.54 -7.31 4.14
CA VAL A 143 3.25 -6.81 2.79
C VAL A 143 1.75 -6.89 2.54
N LEU A 144 1.15 -5.74 2.19
CA LEU A 144 -0.28 -5.57 2.00
C LEU A 144 -0.55 -5.21 0.55
N TYR A 145 -1.45 -5.95 -0.08
CA TYR A 145 -1.88 -5.74 -1.45
C TYR A 145 -3.40 -5.84 -1.56
N MET A 146 -4.00 -4.87 -2.22
CA MET A 146 -5.42 -4.87 -2.56
C MET A 146 -5.57 -4.75 -4.07
N ALA A 147 -6.39 -5.61 -4.66
CA ALA A 147 -6.74 -5.58 -6.05
C ALA A 147 -8.26 -5.57 -6.23
N TRP A 148 -8.74 -4.97 -7.30
CA TRP A 148 -10.14 -5.11 -7.67
C TRP A 148 -10.39 -6.47 -8.33
N LEU A 149 -11.67 -6.90 -8.29
CA LEU A 149 -12.11 -8.21 -8.76
C LEU A 149 -13.11 -8.05 -9.92
N PRO A 150 -12.65 -7.67 -11.13
CA PRO A 150 -13.55 -7.35 -12.24
C PRO A 150 -14.36 -8.55 -12.75
N TYR A 151 -13.94 -9.77 -12.44
CA TYR A 151 -14.66 -10.99 -12.84
C TYR A 151 -15.63 -11.52 -11.79
N GLU A 152 -15.60 -10.95 -10.57
CA GLU A 152 -16.43 -11.37 -9.45
C GLU A 152 -17.38 -10.25 -8.99
N ASP A 153 -16.99 -8.99 -9.15
CA ASP A 153 -17.76 -7.82 -8.77
C ASP A 153 -18.26 -7.07 -10.01
N TYR A 154 -19.58 -6.84 -10.06
CA TYR A 154 -20.22 -6.20 -11.21
C TYR A 154 -19.71 -4.78 -11.48
N ILE A 155 -19.49 -3.98 -10.42
CA ILE A 155 -19.01 -2.59 -10.56
C ILE A 155 -17.57 -2.56 -11.00
N ALA A 156 -16.73 -3.43 -10.42
CA ALA A 156 -15.35 -3.58 -10.84
C ALA A 156 -15.27 -4.01 -12.30
N GLY A 157 -16.14 -4.94 -12.76
CA GLY A 157 -16.24 -5.38 -14.15
C GLY A 157 -16.63 -4.24 -15.09
N LYS A 158 -17.59 -3.41 -14.73
CA LYS A 158 -17.96 -2.24 -15.53
C LYS A 158 -16.87 -1.18 -15.59
N SER A 159 -16.13 -1.00 -14.50
CA SER A 159 -14.96 -0.13 -14.47
C SER A 159 -13.86 -0.64 -15.39
N GLU A 160 -13.60 -1.94 -15.39
CA GLU A 160 -12.62 -2.60 -16.27
C GLU A 160 -13.00 -2.43 -17.75
N GLU A 161 -14.28 -2.62 -18.11
CA GLU A 161 -14.78 -2.37 -19.47
C GLU A 161 -14.49 -0.92 -19.95
N LEU A 162 -14.68 0.06 -19.07
CA LEU A 162 -14.38 1.46 -19.37
C LEU A 162 -12.89 1.70 -19.53
N VAL A 163 -12.06 1.12 -18.66
CA VAL A 163 -10.59 1.23 -18.76
C VAL A 163 -10.11 0.62 -20.06
N LEU A 164 -10.56 -0.58 -20.43
CA LEU A 164 -10.22 -1.22 -21.71
C LEU A 164 -10.64 -0.40 -22.92
N LYS A 165 -11.80 0.28 -22.84
CA LYS A 165 -12.30 1.12 -23.93
C LYS A 165 -11.47 2.38 -24.15
N TYR A 166 -10.99 3.03 -23.08
CA TYR A 166 -10.41 4.36 -23.15
C TYR A 166 -8.89 4.40 -22.90
N SER A 167 -8.29 3.35 -22.41
CA SER A 167 -6.84 3.23 -22.20
C SER A 167 -6.22 2.26 -23.21
N PRO A 168 -5.58 2.75 -24.26
CA PRO A 168 -5.00 1.89 -25.31
C PRO A 168 -3.79 1.07 -24.80
N VAL A 169 -3.23 1.44 -23.65
CA VAL A 169 -2.07 0.77 -23.05
C VAL A 169 -2.45 -0.25 -21.97
N TRP A 170 -3.73 -0.29 -21.59
CA TRP A 170 -4.20 -1.28 -20.62
C TRP A 170 -4.60 -2.58 -21.31
N SER A 171 -3.95 -3.69 -20.94
CA SER A 171 -4.18 -5.02 -21.53
C SER A 171 -5.25 -5.84 -20.81
N GLY A 172 -5.91 -5.25 -19.83
CA GLY A 172 -6.95 -5.89 -19.02
C GLY A 172 -6.41 -6.53 -17.73
N ALA A 173 -7.30 -6.60 -16.73
CA ALA A 173 -7.06 -7.41 -15.56
C ALA A 173 -7.05 -8.89 -15.98
N ARG A 174 -6.07 -9.66 -15.54
CA ARG A 174 -6.00 -11.09 -15.84
C ARG A 174 -7.03 -11.84 -15.01
N GLU A 175 -7.54 -12.97 -15.53
CA GLU A 175 -8.55 -13.83 -14.90
C GLU A 175 -8.21 -14.29 -13.48
N LYS A 176 -6.95 -14.30 -13.15
CA LYS A 176 -6.48 -14.51 -11.77
C LYS A 176 -5.72 -13.27 -11.38
N MET A 177 -6.12 -12.68 -10.25
CA MET A 177 -5.34 -11.63 -9.61
C MET A 177 -3.87 -11.90 -9.84
N HIS A 178 -3.13 -10.84 -10.20
CA HIS A 178 -1.68 -10.97 -10.23
C HIS A 178 -1.23 -11.52 -8.88
N PRO A 179 -0.84 -12.80 -8.75
CA PRO A 179 -0.18 -13.21 -7.54
C PRO A 179 1.02 -12.27 -7.43
N ILE A 180 1.18 -11.65 -6.27
CA ILE A 180 2.45 -11.02 -5.96
C ILE A 180 3.46 -12.16 -6.14
N GLN A 181 4.23 -12.10 -7.21
CA GLN A 181 5.32 -13.05 -7.36
C GLN A 181 6.31 -12.70 -6.26
N ILE A 182 6.32 -13.53 -5.22
CA ILE A 182 7.35 -13.44 -4.18
C ILE A 182 8.64 -13.86 -4.88
N PRO A 183 9.60 -12.97 -5.10
CA PRO A 183 10.87 -13.35 -5.71
C PRO A 183 11.54 -14.44 -4.89
N ASP A 184 12.20 -15.41 -5.54
CA ASP A 184 12.85 -16.54 -4.86
C ASP A 184 13.83 -16.14 -3.76
N CYS A 185 14.41 -14.94 -3.85
CA CYS A 185 15.28 -14.39 -2.82
C CYS A 185 14.60 -14.20 -1.45
N TYR A 186 13.26 -14.16 -1.37
CA TYR A 186 12.55 -14.11 -0.11
C TYR A 186 12.48 -15.45 0.60
N ASN A 187 12.44 -16.55 -0.17
CA ASN A 187 12.40 -17.89 0.38
C ASN A 187 13.70 -18.28 1.10
N LEU A 188 14.81 -17.56 0.84
CA LEU A 188 16.12 -17.85 1.40
C LEU A 188 16.41 -17.14 2.73
N LYS A 189 15.68 -16.08 3.07
CA LYS A 189 15.98 -15.23 4.25
C LYS A 189 14.84 -15.11 5.24
N PHE A 190 13.64 -15.53 4.86
CA PHE A 190 12.45 -15.41 5.70
C PHE A 190 11.74 -16.75 5.83
N ASN A 191 11.39 -17.13 7.04
CA ASN A 191 10.37 -18.16 7.23
C ASN A 191 9.03 -17.52 6.80
N VAL A 192 8.59 -17.81 5.59
CA VAL A 192 7.30 -17.33 5.08
C VAL A 192 6.20 -18.01 5.87
N VAL A 193 5.63 -17.32 6.83
CA VAL A 193 4.34 -17.69 7.40
C VAL A 193 3.29 -17.13 6.45
N ALA A 194 3.14 -17.78 5.30
CA ALA A 194 2.14 -17.41 4.31
C ALA A 194 0.75 -17.72 4.86
N ASN A 195 0.11 -16.73 5.46
CA ASN A 195 -1.33 -16.72 5.64
C ASN A 195 -1.94 -15.88 4.50
N LEU A 196 -2.22 -16.53 3.39
CA LEU A 196 -3.02 -15.95 2.32
C LEU A 196 -4.44 -15.76 2.84
N ILE A 197 -4.82 -14.52 3.16
CA ILE A 197 -6.18 -14.20 3.55
C ILE A 197 -6.78 -13.38 2.44
N ALA A 198 -7.54 -14.06 1.59
CA ALA A 198 -8.49 -13.40 0.72
C ALA A 198 -9.64 -12.85 1.59
N LEU A 199 -9.75 -11.54 1.67
CA LEU A 199 -10.88 -10.83 2.23
C LEU A 199 -11.77 -10.43 1.08
N ASN A 200 -12.85 -11.17 0.84
CA ASN A 200 -13.95 -10.67 0.04
C ASN A 200 -14.69 -9.61 0.87
N ILE A 201 -14.41 -8.36 0.59
CA ILE A 201 -15.12 -7.25 1.21
C ILE A 201 -16.27 -6.92 0.28
N LEU A 202 -17.42 -7.48 0.55
CA LEU A 202 -18.67 -7.02 -0.03
C LEU A 202 -18.97 -5.64 0.56
N SER A 203 -18.68 -4.59 -0.19
CA SER A 203 -19.04 -3.25 0.21
C SER A 203 -20.54 -3.06 -0.04
N THR A 204 -21.28 -2.88 1.04
CA THR A 204 -22.62 -2.30 0.97
C THR A 204 -22.48 -0.87 0.47
N SER A 205 -23.07 -0.62 -0.68
CA SER A 205 -23.05 0.62 -1.46
C SER A 205 -23.35 1.86 -0.63
N SER A 206 -22.41 2.79 -0.59
CA SER A 206 -22.70 4.19 -0.31
C SER A 206 -22.44 4.99 -1.59
N PHE A 207 -23.54 5.38 -2.24
CA PHE A 207 -23.49 6.28 -3.40
C PHE A 207 -23.16 7.69 -2.93
N ILE A 208 -22.04 8.23 -3.34
CA ILE A 208 -21.81 9.67 -3.31
C ILE A 208 -21.77 10.17 -4.75
N PHE A 209 -22.84 10.84 -5.15
CA PHE A 209 -22.89 11.64 -6.37
C PHE A 209 -22.07 12.92 -6.15
N LEU A 210 -21.02 13.12 -6.92
CA LEU A 210 -20.36 14.40 -7.05
C LEU A 210 -20.53 14.96 -8.46
N SER A 211 -21.11 16.14 -8.48
CA SER A 211 -21.43 16.93 -9.66
C SER A 211 -20.21 17.37 -10.42
N LEU A 212 -20.25 17.15 -11.71
CA LEU A 212 -19.67 17.80 -12.88
C LEU A 212 -18.64 18.92 -12.68
N PHE A 213 -17.37 18.63 -13.02
CA PHE A 213 -16.49 19.55 -13.75
C PHE A 213 -15.78 18.80 -14.87
N PRO A 214 -15.52 19.44 -16.03
CA PRO A 214 -15.25 18.73 -17.27
C PRO A 214 -13.75 18.59 -17.54
N THR A 215 -13.03 17.68 -16.92
CA THR A 215 -11.75 17.16 -17.44
C THR A 215 -11.14 15.95 -16.75
N VAL A 216 -11.61 15.50 -15.59
CA VAL A 216 -11.17 14.19 -15.05
C VAL A 216 -12.34 13.54 -14.33
N LEU A 217 -12.95 12.56 -14.98
CA LEU A 217 -13.95 11.70 -14.35
C LEU A 217 -13.22 10.65 -13.53
N ILE A 218 -12.85 10.96 -12.29
CA ILE A 218 -12.46 9.93 -11.33
C ILE A 218 -13.76 9.32 -10.80
N ILE A 219 -14.15 8.20 -11.38
CA ILE A 219 -15.25 7.41 -10.89
C ILE A 219 -14.75 6.64 -9.68
N LEU A 220 -15.06 7.15 -8.49
CA LEU A 220 -14.86 6.40 -7.24
C LEU A 220 -16.05 5.43 -7.11
N PHE A 221 -15.83 4.20 -7.52
CA PHE A 221 -16.75 3.12 -7.23
C PHE A 221 -16.36 2.42 -5.92
N SER A 222 -17.36 2.06 -5.16
CA SER A 222 -17.22 1.05 -4.10
C SER A 222 -16.96 -0.28 -4.78
N ILE A 223 -15.72 -0.73 -4.73
CA ILE A 223 -15.25 -1.92 -5.44
C ILE A 223 -15.00 -3.01 -4.40
N SER A 224 -15.44 -4.23 -4.67
CA SER A 224 -15.02 -5.39 -3.88
C SER A 224 -13.53 -5.64 -4.08
N PHE A 225 -12.80 -5.71 -2.98
CA PHE A 225 -11.36 -5.94 -2.99
C PHE A 225 -11.01 -7.26 -2.29
N ILE A 226 -10.05 -7.97 -2.84
CA ILE A 226 -9.31 -8.98 -2.08
C ILE A 226 -8.06 -8.32 -1.52
N ALA A 227 -7.92 -8.34 -0.19
CA ALA A 227 -6.68 -7.95 0.47
C ALA A 227 -5.79 -9.17 0.65
N LEU A 228 -4.61 -9.14 0.05
CA LEU A 228 -3.57 -10.13 0.26
C LEU A 228 -2.63 -9.62 1.34
N ILE A 229 -2.55 -10.35 2.43
CA ILE A 229 -1.63 -10.07 3.53
C ILE A 229 -0.55 -11.14 3.52
N LEU A 230 0.67 -10.72 3.18
CA LEU A 230 1.86 -11.56 3.28
C LEU A 230 2.63 -11.19 4.53
N LEU A 231 2.81 -12.15 5.41
CA LEU A 231 3.53 -11.99 6.66
C LEU A 231 4.82 -12.82 6.62
N PHE A 232 5.93 -12.14 6.80
CA PHE A 232 7.25 -12.75 6.88
C PHE A 232 7.81 -12.61 8.29
N THR A 233 8.48 -13.65 8.79
CA THR A 233 9.23 -13.62 10.05
C THR A 233 10.72 -13.70 9.77
N ILE A 234 11.51 -12.88 10.41
CA ILE A 234 12.97 -12.88 10.38
C ILE A 234 13.53 -13.64 11.58
#